data_98c9044cf0fa98e9b24d6461674a294d
#
_entry.id   98c9044cf0fa98e9b24d6461674a294d
#
_cell.length_a   1.000
_cell.length_b   1.000
_cell.length_c   1.000
_cell.angle_alpha   90.00
_cell.angle_beta   90.00
_cell.angle_gamma   90.00
#
_symmetry.space_group_name_H-M   'P 1'
#
loop_
_entity.id
_entity.type
_entity.pdbx_description
1 polymer ?
#
loop_
_entity_poly.entity_id
_entity_poly.type
_entity_poly.pdbx_seq_one_letter_code
_entity_poly.pdbx_strand_id
1 'polypeptide(L)'
;TKQKTAWEVNNNYNIKMSDYSYKHPSNVQLNKGHKHTDDFITKKYILKMLRDPQKLKSLIEEHRATPIGRAATKDHGVIQHSQDLQTLLDKLRRGSKENGFVTVCLRRHEDYRIGITTGVRGQPVEITEDSYSSEEACEHAIFLKRINRLLEEYSGEE
;
A
#
# COMPACT_ATOMS: atom_id res chain seq x y z
N THR A 1 -15.25 -13.28 -39.69
CA THR A 1 -14.95 -13.54 -38.27
C THR A 1 -13.44 -13.58 -38.12
N LYS A 2 -12.88 -12.50 -37.62
CA LYS A 2 -11.43 -12.50 -37.29
C LYS A 2 -11.21 -13.49 -36.14
N GLN A 3 -10.43 -14.52 -36.38
CA GLN A 3 -9.96 -15.40 -35.33
C GLN A 3 -9.16 -14.58 -34.32
N LYS A 4 -9.61 -14.59 -33.07
CA LYS A 4 -8.85 -14.00 -31.97
C LYS A 4 -7.55 -14.78 -31.84
N THR A 5 -6.46 -14.10 -31.73
CA THR A 5 -5.15 -14.72 -31.50
C THR A 5 -5.14 -15.43 -30.15
N ALA A 6 -4.32 -16.49 -29.99
CA ALA A 6 -4.21 -17.22 -28.73
C ALA A 6 -3.93 -16.32 -27.53
N TRP A 7 -3.36 -15.16 -27.77
CA TRP A 7 -3.07 -14.12 -26.80
C TRP A 7 -4.32 -13.39 -26.31
N GLU A 8 -5.31 -13.16 -27.22
CA GLU A 8 -6.60 -12.51 -26.87
C GLU A 8 -7.53 -13.42 -26.08
N VAL A 9 -7.40 -14.74 -26.23
CA VAL A 9 -8.27 -15.74 -25.58
C VAL A 9 -7.88 -15.98 -24.11
N ASN A 10 -6.59 -15.85 -23.78
CA ASN A 10 -6.10 -16.13 -22.43
C ASN A 10 -6.13 -14.91 -21.48
N ASN A 11 -6.37 -13.73 -22.01
CA ASN A 11 -6.51 -12.52 -21.21
C ASN A 11 -7.99 -12.17 -21.04
N ASN A 12 -8.63 -12.71 -20.00
CA ASN A 12 -9.97 -12.31 -19.56
C ASN A 12 -10.02 -10.84 -19.04
N TYR A 13 -8.96 -10.11 -19.25
CA TYR A 13 -8.89 -8.69 -18.96
C TYR A 13 -9.06 -7.96 -20.28
N ASN A 14 -10.03 -7.06 -20.38
CA ASN A 14 -10.27 -6.16 -21.52
C ASN A 14 -9.12 -5.17 -21.71
N ILE A 15 -7.89 -5.68 -21.77
CA ILE A 15 -6.72 -4.88 -22.05
C ILE A 15 -6.55 -4.83 -23.55
N LYS A 16 -6.93 -3.70 -24.14
CA LYS A 16 -6.68 -3.48 -25.56
C LYS A 16 -5.18 -3.48 -25.82
N MET A 17 -4.75 -4.05 -26.94
CA MET A 17 -3.34 -3.97 -27.39
C MET A 17 -2.80 -2.54 -27.39
N SER A 18 -3.66 -1.55 -27.56
CA SER A 18 -3.32 -0.12 -27.45
C SER A 18 -2.82 0.28 -26.05
N ASP A 19 -3.18 -0.48 -24.99
CA ASP A 19 -2.72 -0.21 -23.63
C ASP A 19 -1.25 -0.62 -23.44
N TYR A 20 -0.73 -1.44 -24.33
CA TYR A 20 0.68 -1.79 -24.44
C TYR A 20 1.43 -0.90 -25.44
N SER A 21 0.71 0.04 -26.06
CA SER A 21 1.37 0.93 -27.00
C SER A 21 2.39 1.76 -26.24
N TYR A 22 3.54 1.53 -26.58
CA TYR A 22 4.84 2.03 -26.34
C TYR A 22 4.85 3.54 -26.23
N LYS A 23 4.51 4.10 -25.10
CA LYS A 23 4.67 5.52 -24.80
C LYS A 23 5.82 5.77 -23.82
N HIS A 24 6.53 4.70 -23.44
CA HIS A 24 7.65 4.85 -22.51
C HIS A 24 8.93 5.14 -23.30
N PRO A 25 9.59 6.27 -23.05
CA PRO A 25 10.77 6.67 -23.81
C PRO A 25 11.96 5.71 -23.67
N SER A 26 11.92 4.76 -22.75
CA SER A 26 12.98 3.78 -22.51
C SER A 26 12.76 2.42 -23.18
N ASN A 27 11.76 2.26 -24.02
CA ASN A 27 11.45 0.96 -24.63
C ASN A 27 11.21 -0.18 -23.62
N VAL A 28 10.88 0.11 -22.37
CA VAL A 28 10.55 -0.89 -21.35
C VAL A 28 9.10 -1.32 -21.50
N GLN A 29 8.88 -2.60 -21.74
CA GLN A 29 7.56 -3.19 -21.76
C GLN A 29 6.95 -3.13 -20.34
N LEU A 30 5.77 -2.50 -20.20
CA LEU A 30 5.05 -2.50 -18.93
C LEU A 30 4.57 -3.92 -18.61
N ASN A 31 5.23 -4.58 -17.68
CA ASN A 31 4.84 -5.90 -17.23
C ASN A 31 3.69 -5.81 -16.21
N LYS A 32 2.48 -6.10 -16.67
CA LYS A 32 1.29 -6.15 -15.81
C LYS A 32 1.14 -7.47 -15.03
N GLY A 33 2.01 -8.45 -15.23
CA GLY A 33 2.00 -9.73 -14.51
C GLY A 33 2.11 -9.58 -13.00
N HIS A 34 2.88 -8.60 -12.54
CA HIS A 34 2.99 -8.30 -11.12
C HIS A 34 1.67 -7.85 -10.47
N LYS A 35 0.84 -7.12 -11.20
CA LYS A 35 -0.46 -6.70 -10.70
C LYS A 35 -1.37 -7.89 -10.45
N HIS A 36 -1.41 -8.86 -11.35
CA HIS A 36 -2.20 -10.08 -11.18
C HIS A 36 -1.78 -10.90 -9.97
N THR A 37 -0.48 -11.11 -9.83
CA THR A 37 0.07 -11.83 -8.69
C THR A 37 -0.23 -11.10 -7.39
N ASP A 38 -0.11 -9.79 -7.36
CA ASP A 38 -0.40 -8.96 -6.20
C ASP A 38 -1.91 -9.01 -5.85
N ASP A 39 -2.81 -8.91 -6.82
CA ASP A 39 -4.25 -9.04 -6.62
C ASP A 39 -4.62 -10.44 -6.11
N PHE A 40 -4.01 -11.48 -6.65
CA PHE A 40 -4.24 -12.86 -6.20
C PHE A 40 -3.83 -13.05 -4.74
N ILE A 41 -2.64 -12.59 -4.36
CA ILE A 41 -2.14 -12.67 -2.98
C ILE A 41 -3.03 -11.85 -2.05
N THR A 42 -3.43 -10.67 -2.48
CA THR A 42 -4.32 -9.79 -1.71
C THR A 42 -5.65 -10.47 -1.41
N LYS A 43 -6.31 -11.03 -2.43
CA LYS A 43 -7.59 -11.72 -2.28
C LYS A 43 -7.47 -13.00 -1.45
N LYS A 44 -6.44 -13.78 -1.70
CA LYS A 44 -6.29 -15.09 -1.05
C LYS A 44 -5.85 -15.00 0.42
N TYR A 45 -4.98 -14.06 0.77
CA TYR A 45 -4.36 -14.00 2.10
C TYR A 45 -4.71 -12.74 2.87
N ILE A 46 -4.55 -11.57 2.26
CA ILE A 46 -4.65 -10.29 2.97
C ILE A 46 -6.09 -9.95 3.31
N LEU A 47 -7.01 -10.07 2.37
CA LEU A 47 -8.42 -9.79 2.63
C LEU A 47 -9.03 -10.74 3.66
N LYS A 48 -8.60 -11.99 3.72
CA LYS A 48 -9.03 -12.92 4.76
C LYS A 48 -8.65 -12.44 6.16
N MET A 49 -7.44 -11.93 6.33
CA MET A 49 -7.00 -11.36 7.60
C MET A 49 -7.79 -10.10 7.98
N LEU A 50 -8.05 -9.23 6.99
CA LEU A 50 -8.74 -7.96 7.23
C LEU A 50 -10.24 -8.11 7.45
N ARG A 51 -10.87 -9.14 6.86
CA ARG A 51 -12.29 -9.44 7.02
C ARG A 51 -12.61 -10.23 8.29
N ASP A 52 -11.63 -10.82 8.93
CA ASP A 52 -11.76 -11.41 10.27
C ASP A 52 -11.62 -10.31 11.34
N PRO A 53 -12.69 -9.97 12.08
CA PRO A 53 -12.64 -8.88 13.07
C PRO A 53 -11.61 -9.11 14.17
N GLN A 54 -11.42 -10.34 14.61
CA GLN A 54 -10.45 -10.66 15.66
C GLN A 54 -9.02 -10.52 15.14
N LYS A 55 -8.77 -11.01 13.94
CA LYS A 55 -7.45 -10.90 13.31
C LYS A 55 -7.09 -9.45 13.00
N LEU A 56 -8.03 -8.69 12.46
CA LEU A 56 -7.84 -7.27 12.18
C LEU A 56 -7.54 -6.48 13.46
N LYS A 57 -8.28 -6.73 14.53
CA LYS A 57 -8.03 -6.11 15.83
C LYS A 57 -6.63 -6.42 16.35
N SER A 58 -6.21 -7.68 16.27
CA SER A 58 -4.87 -8.11 16.69
C SER A 58 -3.76 -7.40 15.90
N LEU A 59 -3.92 -7.28 14.58
CA LEU A 59 -2.97 -6.59 13.72
C LEU A 59 -2.88 -5.08 14.03
N ILE A 60 -4.03 -4.45 14.29
CA ILE A 60 -4.09 -3.02 14.66
C ILE A 60 -3.42 -2.79 16.02
N GLU A 61 -3.65 -3.65 16.99
CA GLU A 61 -3.04 -3.55 18.33
C GLU A 61 -1.52 -3.77 18.26
N GLU A 62 -1.07 -4.76 17.48
CA GLU A 62 0.36 -5.01 17.27
C GLU A 62 1.03 -3.79 16.62
N HIS A 63 0.44 -3.23 15.56
CA HIS A 63 0.99 -2.06 14.90
C HIS A 63 0.95 -0.81 15.81
N ARG A 64 -0.08 -0.68 16.65
CA ARG A 64 -0.15 0.43 17.63
C ARG A 64 0.98 0.36 18.64
N ALA A 65 1.31 -0.84 19.12
CA ALA A 65 2.38 -1.05 20.08
C ALA A 65 3.75 -0.75 19.47
N THR A 66 3.97 -1.14 18.22
CA THR A 66 5.24 -0.98 17.50
C THR A 66 5.01 -0.53 16.05
N PRO A 67 4.65 0.75 15.81
CA PRO A 67 4.34 1.24 14.46
C PRO A 67 5.53 1.19 13.52
N ILE A 68 6.74 1.35 14.05
CA ILE A 68 7.99 1.35 13.30
C ILE A 68 8.87 0.20 13.78
N GLY A 69 9.20 -0.73 12.87
CA GLY A 69 10.19 -1.75 13.13
C GLY A 69 11.59 -1.13 13.25
N ARG A 70 12.40 -1.65 14.15
CA ARG A 70 13.77 -1.15 14.38
C ARG A 70 14.78 -2.29 14.36
N ALA A 71 15.92 -2.03 13.75
CA ALA A 71 17.08 -2.89 13.91
C ALA A 71 17.61 -2.84 15.37
N ALA A 72 18.30 -3.89 15.79
CA ALA A 72 18.95 -3.90 17.10
C ALA A 72 19.95 -2.75 17.22
N THR A 73 19.88 -2.05 18.33
CA THR A 73 20.88 -1.07 18.75
C THR A 73 21.51 -1.52 20.06
N LYS A 74 22.53 -0.80 20.55
CA LYS A 74 23.14 -1.11 21.85
C LYS A 74 22.16 -1.04 23.02
N ASP A 75 21.16 -0.16 22.90
CA ASP A 75 20.21 0.15 23.97
C ASP A 75 18.86 -0.56 23.82
N HIS A 76 18.56 -1.08 22.61
CA HIS A 76 17.27 -1.70 22.30
C HIS A 76 17.45 -2.95 21.45
N GLY A 77 16.66 -3.98 21.75
CA GLY A 77 16.59 -5.19 20.90
C GLY A 77 15.91 -4.92 19.55
N VAL A 78 15.92 -5.93 18.70
CA VAL A 78 15.19 -5.90 17.42
C VAL A 78 13.69 -5.78 17.68
N ILE A 79 13.04 -4.80 17.08
CA ILE A 79 11.57 -4.72 17.00
C ILE A 79 11.15 -5.32 15.67
N GLN A 80 10.60 -6.52 15.72
CA GLN A 80 10.13 -7.27 14.57
C GLN A 80 8.61 -7.40 14.61
N HIS A 81 7.96 -7.12 13.49
CA HIS A 81 6.54 -7.39 13.33
C HIS A 81 6.30 -8.89 13.08
N SER A 82 5.09 -9.37 13.42
CA SER A 82 4.66 -10.71 13.04
C SER A 82 4.68 -10.88 11.52
N GLN A 83 4.75 -12.12 11.04
CA GLN A 83 4.73 -12.42 9.61
C GLN A 83 3.46 -11.87 8.93
N ASP A 84 2.33 -11.97 9.60
CA ASP A 84 1.04 -11.47 9.09
C ASP A 84 1.03 -9.94 8.96
N LEU A 85 1.50 -9.24 9.98
CA LEU A 85 1.62 -7.78 9.94
C LEU A 85 2.64 -7.34 8.88
N GLN A 86 3.76 -8.03 8.78
CA GLN A 86 4.78 -7.73 7.76
C GLN A 86 4.21 -7.91 6.35
N THR A 87 3.47 -8.97 6.09
CA THR A 87 2.79 -9.22 4.81
C THR A 87 1.81 -8.11 4.46
N LEU A 88 1.03 -7.66 5.45
CA LEU A 88 0.10 -6.55 5.27
C LEU A 88 0.84 -5.23 5.00
N LEU A 89 1.86 -4.91 5.76
CA LEU A 89 2.66 -3.69 5.58
C LEU A 89 3.33 -3.65 4.20
N ASP A 90 3.85 -4.76 3.73
CA ASP A 90 4.46 -4.86 2.40
C ASP A 90 3.44 -4.58 1.29
N LYS A 91 2.21 -5.09 1.44
CA LYS A 91 1.11 -4.75 0.52
C LYS A 91 0.78 -3.26 0.55
N LEU A 92 0.61 -2.69 1.73
CA LEU A 92 0.23 -1.29 1.89
C LEU A 92 1.31 -0.32 1.36
N ARG A 93 2.59 -0.69 1.44
CA ARG A 93 3.71 0.10 0.91
C ARG A 93 3.81 0.08 -0.61
N ARG A 94 3.29 -0.96 -1.26
CA ARG A 94 3.27 -1.08 -2.73
C ARG A 94 2.15 -0.32 -3.41
N GLY A 95 1.35 0.44 -2.68
CA GLY A 95 0.25 1.22 -3.20
C GLY A 95 0.65 2.26 -4.25
N SER A 96 -0.35 2.89 -4.87
CA SER A 96 -0.14 3.97 -5.83
C SER A 96 0.64 5.12 -5.21
N LYS A 97 1.52 5.72 -6.00
CA LYS A 97 2.22 6.96 -5.62
C LYS A 97 1.31 8.17 -5.68
N GLU A 98 0.24 8.09 -6.47
CA GLU A 98 -0.79 9.11 -6.53
C GLU A 98 -1.75 8.95 -5.34
N ASN A 99 -2.06 10.04 -4.67
CA ASN A 99 -2.87 10.06 -3.45
C ASN A 99 -2.35 9.14 -2.33
N GLY A 100 -1.05 8.86 -2.30
CA GLY A 100 -0.42 8.10 -1.24
C GLY A 100 -0.30 8.90 0.05
N PHE A 101 -0.34 8.22 1.19
CA PHE A 101 -0.13 8.84 2.50
C PHE A 101 1.33 8.76 2.92
N VAL A 102 1.86 9.85 3.42
CA VAL A 102 3.23 9.95 3.93
C VAL A 102 3.26 10.75 5.23
N THR A 103 4.23 10.47 6.08
CA THR A 103 4.48 11.27 7.28
C THR A 103 5.29 12.52 6.92
N VAL A 104 4.81 13.69 7.34
CA VAL A 104 5.49 14.96 7.17
C VAL A 104 5.86 15.50 8.55
N CYS A 105 7.13 15.74 8.80
CA CYS A 105 7.62 16.35 10.03
C CYS A 105 7.68 17.86 9.85
N LEU A 106 6.79 18.61 10.51
CA LEU A 106 6.84 20.06 10.55
C LEU A 106 7.74 20.56 11.68
N ARG A 107 7.67 19.92 12.84
CA ARG A 107 8.56 20.15 13.98
C ARG A 107 8.96 18.83 14.60
N ARG A 108 10.24 18.58 14.62
CA ARG A 108 10.78 17.34 15.20
C ARG A 108 10.33 17.18 16.65
N HIS A 109 9.76 16.01 16.97
CA HIS A 109 9.22 15.63 18.28
C HIS A 109 7.99 16.43 18.76
N GLU A 110 7.40 17.29 17.93
CA GLU A 110 6.26 18.10 18.30
C GLU A 110 5.08 18.00 17.33
N ASP A 111 5.33 18.15 16.04
CA ASP A 111 4.28 18.23 15.03
C ASP A 111 4.60 17.38 13.80
N TYR A 112 3.87 16.30 13.66
CA TYR A 112 3.90 15.42 12.50
C TYR A 112 2.53 15.41 11.86
N ARG A 113 2.49 15.46 10.54
CA ARG A 113 1.27 15.52 9.78
C ARG A 113 1.22 14.46 8.71
N ILE A 114 0.00 14.10 8.31
CA ILE A 114 -0.21 13.23 7.16
C ILE A 114 -0.14 14.09 5.91
N GLY A 115 0.72 13.73 4.99
CA GLY A 115 0.81 14.31 3.67
C GLY A 115 0.19 13.40 2.61
N ILE A 116 -0.37 14.02 1.57
CA ILE A 116 -0.92 13.31 0.42
C ILE A 116 -0.02 13.59 -0.78
N THR A 117 0.50 12.53 -1.39
CA THR A 117 1.39 12.63 -2.56
C THR A 117 0.59 12.83 -3.83
N THR A 118 1.09 13.66 -4.74
CA THR A 118 0.46 13.89 -6.05
C THR A 118 0.78 12.79 -7.07
N GLY A 119 1.82 12.01 -6.82
CA GLY A 119 2.37 11.05 -7.78
C GLY A 119 3.22 11.67 -8.88
N VAL A 120 3.30 12.99 -8.95
CA VAL A 120 4.11 13.72 -9.92
C VAL A 120 5.43 14.14 -9.30
N ARG A 121 6.54 13.75 -9.94
CA ARG A 121 7.87 14.08 -9.45
C ARG A 121 8.08 15.59 -9.43
N GLY A 122 8.59 16.10 -8.31
CA GLY A 122 8.90 17.51 -8.11
C GLY A 122 7.73 18.36 -7.62
N GLN A 123 6.52 17.80 -7.53
CA GLN A 123 5.41 18.51 -6.90
C GLN A 123 5.42 18.31 -5.38
N PRO A 124 5.07 19.34 -4.60
CA PRO A 124 5.01 19.26 -3.15
C PRO A 124 3.87 18.35 -2.69
N VAL A 125 4.04 17.76 -1.52
CA VAL A 125 3.03 16.97 -0.84
C VAL A 125 1.98 17.92 -0.26
N GLU A 126 0.70 17.57 -0.41
CA GLU A 126 -0.40 18.27 0.27
C GLU A 126 -0.42 17.87 1.74
N ILE A 127 -0.30 18.84 2.64
CA ILE A 127 -0.27 18.61 4.08
C ILE A 127 -1.68 18.70 4.62
N THR A 128 -2.15 17.66 5.32
CA THR A 128 -3.45 17.67 5.98
C THR A 128 -3.40 18.40 7.33
N GLU A 129 -4.58 18.71 7.87
CA GLU A 129 -4.71 19.36 9.18
C GLU A 129 -4.50 18.41 10.36
N ASP A 130 -4.50 17.09 10.11
CA ASP A 130 -4.31 16.09 11.15
C ASP A 130 -2.90 16.15 11.74
N SER A 131 -2.79 16.61 12.99
CA SER A 131 -1.53 16.77 13.71
C SER A 131 -1.32 15.68 14.74
N TYR A 132 -0.10 15.17 14.81
CA TYR A 132 0.32 14.11 15.76
C TYR A 132 1.59 14.57 16.48
N SER A 133 1.69 14.23 17.76
CA SER A 133 2.84 14.60 18.59
C SER A 133 4.09 13.74 18.37
N SER A 134 3.93 12.59 17.72
CA SER A 134 5.04 11.68 17.42
C SER A 134 4.94 11.10 16.02
N GLU A 135 6.08 10.73 15.45
CA GLU A 135 6.15 10.03 14.17
C GLU A 135 5.40 8.68 14.24
N GLU A 136 5.52 7.96 15.35
CA GLU A 136 4.87 6.68 15.57
C GLU A 136 3.35 6.78 15.54
N ALA A 137 2.77 7.80 16.18
CA ALA A 137 1.33 8.05 16.14
C ALA A 137 0.85 8.41 14.73
N CYS A 138 1.62 9.19 13.98
CA CYS A 138 1.32 9.54 12.60
C CYS A 138 1.37 8.31 11.68
N GLU A 139 2.40 7.48 11.80
CA GLU A 139 2.53 6.22 11.04
C GLU A 139 1.38 5.25 11.33
N HIS A 140 0.96 5.14 12.59
CA HIS A 140 -0.19 4.32 12.94
C HIS A 140 -1.49 4.84 12.32
N ALA A 141 -1.70 6.15 12.32
CA ALA A 141 -2.87 6.76 11.68
C ALA A 141 -2.86 6.54 10.16
N ILE A 142 -1.70 6.62 9.52
CA ILE A 142 -1.53 6.30 8.10
C ILE A 142 -1.85 4.82 7.83
N PHE A 143 -1.40 3.93 8.68
CA PHE A 143 -1.69 2.50 8.57
C PHE A 143 -3.20 2.24 8.56
N LEU A 144 -3.96 2.85 9.48
CA LEU A 144 -5.42 2.73 9.53
C LEU A 144 -6.10 3.28 8.25
N LYS A 145 -5.66 4.42 7.77
CA LYS A 145 -6.16 5.01 6.53
C LYS A 145 -5.90 4.11 5.31
N ARG A 146 -4.73 3.49 5.24
CA ARG A 146 -4.36 2.56 4.16
C ARG A 146 -5.20 1.28 4.21
N ILE A 147 -5.48 0.73 5.39
CA ILE A 147 -6.38 -0.43 5.55
C ILE A 147 -7.78 -0.09 5.05
N ASN A 148 -8.35 1.03 5.48
CA ASN A 148 -9.67 1.45 5.03
C ASN A 148 -9.75 1.60 3.52
N ARG A 149 -8.75 2.26 2.92
CA ARG A 149 -8.66 2.40 1.45
C ARG A 149 -8.59 1.03 0.75
N LEU A 150 -7.80 0.10 1.27
CA LEU A 150 -7.69 -1.24 0.71
C LEU A 150 -9.02 -1.99 0.78
N LEU A 151 -9.73 -1.92 1.90
CA LEU A 151 -11.05 -2.54 2.06
C LEU A 151 -12.09 -1.92 1.13
N GLU A 152 -12.07 -0.60 0.93
CA GLU A 152 -12.94 0.09 -0.02
C GLU A 152 -12.66 -0.33 -1.46
N GLU A 153 -11.39 -0.45 -1.84
CA GLU A 153 -10.97 -0.88 -3.18
C GLU A 153 -11.52 -2.27 -3.55
N TYR A 154 -11.60 -3.17 -2.59
CA TYR A 154 -12.08 -4.55 -2.78
C TYR A 154 -13.52 -4.79 -2.27
N SER A 155 -14.26 -3.75 -1.91
CA SER A 155 -15.62 -3.88 -1.35
C SER A 155 -16.68 -4.38 -2.35
N GLY A 156 -16.46 -4.22 -3.63
CA GLY A 156 -17.36 -4.67 -4.71
C GLY A 156 -17.08 -6.08 -5.24
N GLU A 157 -16.10 -6.77 -4.67
CA GLU A 157 -15.68 -8.10 -5.13
C GLU A 157 -16.03 -9.15 -4.04
N GLU A 158 -17.27 -9.67 -4.06
CA GLU A 158 -17.72 -10.87 -3.34
C GLU A 158 -17.62 -12.11 -4.22
#